data_0bebe4299f3312433b6a781d270bb805
#
_entry.id   0bebe4299f3312433b6a781d270bb805
#
_cell.length_a   1.000
_cell.length_b   1.000
_cell.length_c   1.000
_cell.angle_alpha   90.00
_cell.angle_beta   90.00
_cell.angle_gamma   90.00
#
_symmetry.space_group_name_H-M   'P 1'
#
loop_
_entity.id
_entity.type
_entity.pdbx_description
1 polymer ?
#
loop_
_entity_poly.entity_id
_entity_poly.type
_entity_poly.pdbx_seq_one_letter_code
_entity_poly.pdbx_strand_id
1 'polypeptide(L)'
;VESRLNFFGNPLAGKVLKHINSANKVIADSTLPAATQELVKIRSSQINGCGFCTDMHTKDATHAGETQQRLNLVAAWREATVFTDAERAALELTEQGTRIADAAGGVTDEAW
;
A
#
# COMPACT_ATOMS: atom_id res chain seq x y z
N VAL A 1 -20.32 2.29 7.16
CA VAL A 1 -20.10 1.15 8.06
C VAL A 1 -19.47 1.64 9.34
N GLU A 2 -20.09 1.35 10.45
CA GLU A 2 -19.54 1.73 11.75
C GLU A 2 -18.39 0.79 12.17
N SER A 3 -17.41 1.36 12.88
CA SER A 3 -16.31 0.58 13.42
C SER A 3 -16.80 -0.42 14.48
N ARG A 4 -16.41 -1.69 14.32
CA ARG A 4 -16.74 -2.74 15.29
C ARG A 4 -15.78 -2.78 16.48
N LEU A 5 -14.60 -2.18 16.33
CA LEU A 5 -13.58 -2.09 17.35
C LEU A 5 -13.12 -0.64 17.49
N ASN A 6 -13.23 -0.13 18.69
CA ASN A 6 -12.68 1.19 19.02
C ASN A 6 -11.19 1.06 19.35
N PHE A 7 -10.33 1.27 18.37
CA PHE A 7 -8.87 1.22 18.56
C PHE A 7 -8.37 2.25 19.59
N PHE A 8 -9.01 3.40 19.65
CA PHE A 8 -8.57 4.47 20.55
C PHE A 8 -9.11 4.31 21.98
N GLY A 9 -10.21 3.60 22.15
CA GLY A 9 -10.82 3.35 23.44
C GLY A 9 -10.42 2.01 24.09
N ASN A 10 -9.69 1.15 23.36
CA ASN A 10 -9.27 -0.16 23.84
C ASN A 10 -7.77 -0.15 24.13
N PRO A 11 -7.32 -0.35 25.41
CA PRO A 11 -5.90 -0.28 25.74
C PRO A 11 -5.03 -1.31 25.03
N LEU A 12 -5.53 -2.52 24.79
CA LEU A 12 -4.80 -3.56 24.06
C LEU A 12 -4.63 -3.20 22.59
N ALA A 13 -5.71 -2.76 21.94
CA ALA A 13 -5.68 -2.32 20.56
C ALA A 13 -4.73 -1.13 20.36
N GLY A 14 -4.71 -0.19 21.30
CA GLY A 14 -3.78 0.94 21.27
C GLY A 14 -2.31 0.51 21.36
N LYS A 15 -1.98 -0.49 22.16
CA LYS A 15 -0.62 -1.06 22.23
C LYS A 15 -0.20 -1.73 20.93
N VAL A 16 -1.09 -2.53 20.32
CA VAL A 16 -0.85 -3.17 19.01
C VAL A 16 -0.61 -2.11 17.94
N LEU A 17 -1.47 -1.10 17.87
CA LEU A 17 -1.35 -0.02 16.90
C LEU A 17 -0.03 0.74 17.03
N LYS A 18 0.44 0.98 18.26
CA LYS A 18 1.74 1.61 18.52
C LYS A 18 2.89 0.85 17.87
N HIS A 19 2.91 -0.48 17.97
CA HIS A 19 3.96 -1.30 17.39
C HIS A 19 3.85 -1.39 15.88
N ILE A 20 2.62 -1.42 15.33
CA ILE A 20 2.40 -1.36 13.87
C ILE A 20 2.93 -0.02 13.33
N ASN A 21 2.62 1.10 13.98
CA ASN A 21 3.11 2.41 13.57
C ASN A 21 4.63 2.51 13.68
N SER A 22 5.25 1.88 14.67
CA SER A 22 6.71 1.82 14.79
C SER A 22 7.35 1.05 13.64
N ALA A 23 6.76 -0.08 13.22
CA ALA A 23 7.20 -0.83 12.05
C ALA A 23 7.05 -0.01 10.76
N ASN A 24 5.94 0.69 10.59
CA ASN A 24 5.71 1.58 9.45
C ASN A 24 6.76 2.68 9.37
N LYS A 25 7.17 3.24 10.51
CA LYS A 25 8.20 4.26 10.55
C LYS A 25 9.57 3.75 10.03
N VAL A 26 9.93 2.52 10.37
CA VAL A 26 11.18 1.90 9.87
C VAL A 26 11.16 1.85 8.33
N ILE A 27 10.03 1.47 7.75
CA ILE A 27 9.87 1.42 6.29
C ILE A 27 9.89 2.84 5.70
N ALA A 28 9.18 3.78 6.30
CA ALA A 28 9.13 5.17 5.83
C ALA A 28 10.51 5.83 5.83
N ASP A 29 11.36 5.50 6.80
CA ASP A 29 12.73 6.02 6.92
C ASP A 29 13.76 5.24 6.06
N SER A 30 13.32 4.20 5.34
CA SER A 30 14.19 3.39 4.49
C SER A 30 14.57 4.12 3.21
N THR A 31 15.47 3.50 2.41
CA THR A 31 15.91 4.04 1.13
C THR A 31 14.88 3.89 0.00
N LEU A 32 13.79 3.16 0.22
CA LEU A 32 12.71 3.05 -0.76
C LEU A 32 12.06 4.43 -0.97
N PRO A 33 12.00 4.95 -2.20
CA PRO A 33 11.44 6.27 -2.45
C PRO A 33 10.01 6.40 -1.91
N ALA A 34 9.70 7.53 -1.27
CA ALA A 34 8.40 7.78 -0.66
C ALA A 34 7.26 7.66 -1.68
N ALA A 35 7.47 8.12 -2.92
CA ALA A 35 6.48 7.97 -4.00
C ALA A 35 6.18 6.49 -4.28
N THR A 36 7.19 5.63 -4.33
CA THR A 36 7.02 4.19 -4.52
C THR A 36 6.27 3.56 -3.34
N GLN A 37 6.61 3.97 -2.11
CA GLN A 37 5.90 3.50 -0.91
C GLN A 37 4.40 3.81 -0.98
N GLU A 38 4.01 5.00 -1.41
CA GLU A 38 2.60 5.36 -1.55
C GLU A 38 1.89 4.56 -2.66
N LEU A 39 2.54 4.32 -3.80
CA LEU A 39 1.98 3.46 -4.86
C LEU A 39 1.70 2.04 -4.34
N VAL A 40 2.62 1.46 -3.59
CA VAL A 40 2.47 0.14 -2.95
C VAL A 40 1.28 0.14 -1.98
N LYS A 41 1.18 1.14 -1.12
CA LYS A 41 0.10 1.28 -0.15
C LYS A 41 -1.26 1.46 -0.82
N ILE A 42 -1.33 2.29 -1.87
CA ILE A 42 -2.55 2.50 -2.66
C ILE A 42 -2.98 1.18 -3.29
N ARG A 43 -2.05 0.47 -3.96
CA ARG A 43 -2.41 -0.77 -4.65
C ARG A 43 -2.88 -1.86 -3.68
N SER A 44 -2.17 -2.08 -2.58
CA SER A 44 -2.59 -3.05 -1.56
C SER A 44 -3.95 -2.69 -0.95
N SER A 45 -4.20 -1.41 -0.73
CA SER A 45 -5.49 -0.92 -0.22
C SER A 45 -6.64 -1.17 -1.19
N GLN A 46 -6.40 -0.99 -2.50
CA GLN A 46 -7.38 -1.31 -3.55
C GLN A 46 -7.73 -2.80 -3.57
N ILE A 47 -6.71 -3.66 -3.51
CA ILE A 47 -6.89 -5.13 -3.52
C ILE A 47 -7.66 -5.57 -2.27
N ASN A 48 -7.33 -5.01 -1.11
CA ASN A 48 -8.00 -5.33 0.15
C ASN A 48 -9.41 -4.72 0.27
N GLY A 49 -9.78 -3.82 -0.64
CA GLY A 49 -11.08 -3.13 -0.58
C GLY A 49 -11.20 -2.16 0.60
N CYS A 50 -10.08 -1.67 1.13
CA CYS A 50 -10.07 -0.73 2.25
C CYS A 50 -10.31 0.70 1.75
N GLY A 51 -11.55 1.19 1.85
CA GLY A 51 -11.89 2.54 1.39
C GLY A 51 -11.17 3.63 2.15
N PHE A 52 -11.07 3.53 3.46
CA PHE A 52 -10.34 4.49 4.29
C PHE A 52 -8.86 4.55 3.90
N CYS A 53 -8.23 3.39 3.73
CA CYS A 53 -6.80 3.32 3.39
C CYS A 53 -6.53 3.89 1.99
N THR A 54 -7.37 3.54 1.02
CA THR A 54 -7.24 4.04 -0.36
C THR A 54 -7.38 5.56 -0.40
N ASP A 55 -8.39 6.11 0.26
CA ASP A 55 -8.62 7.56 0.33
C ASP A 55 -7.44 8.28 1.00
N MET A 56 -6.99 7.78 2.15
CA MET A 56 -5.90 8.36 2.91
C MET A 56 -4.59 8.38 2.09
N HIS A 57 -4.17 7.25 1.54
CA HIS A 57 -2.91 7.16 0.80
C HIS A 57 -2.96 7.90 -0.52
N THR A 58 -4.12 7.97 -1.18
CA THR A 58 -4.29 8.79 -2.39
C THR A 58 -4.14 10.27 -2.08
N LYS A 59 -4.71 10.75 -0.97
CA LYS A 59 -4.56 12.14 -0.52
C LYS A 59 -3.11 12.46 -0.14
N ASP A 60 -2.45 11.56 0.59
CA ASP A 60 -1.05 11.72 0.99
C ASP A 60 -0.13 11.78 -0.25
N ALA A 61 -0.34 10.88 -1.21
CA ALA A 61 0.41 10.90 -2.48
C ALA A 61 0.20 12.19 -3.26
N THR A 62 -1.04 12.67 -3.36
CA THR A 62 -1.36 13.95 -4.00
C THR A 62 -0.64 15.11 -3.32
N HIS A 63 -0.63 15.14 -2.01
CA HIS A 63 0.06 16.16 -1.21
C HIS A 63 1.56 16.13 -1.43
N ALA A 64 2.13 14.95 -1.67
CA ALA A 64 3.54 14.76 -1.97
C ALA A 64 3.92 15.04 -3.43
N GLY A 65 2.97 15.46 -4.26
CA GLY A 65 3.21 15.86 -5.65
C GLY A 65 2.90 14.78 -6.70
N GLU A 66 2.27 13.67 -6.33
CA GLU A 66 1.85 12.65 -7.28
C GLU A 66 0.78 13.19 -8.23
N THR A 67 0.80 12.75 -9.49
CA THR A 67 -0.16 13.24 -10.49
C THR A 67 -1.47 12.46 -10.45
N GLN A 68 -2.56 13.13 -10.79
CA GLN A 68 -3.88 12.49 -10.89
C GLN A 68 -3.88 11.36 -11.93
N GLN A 69 -3.19 11.55 -13.06
CA GLN A 69 -3.05 10.51 -14.08
C GLN A 69 -2.45 9.22 -13.52
N ARG A 70 -1.34 9.32 -12.81
CA ARG A 70 -0.66 8.16 -12.22
C ARG A 70 -1.52 7.51 -11.15
N LEU A 71 -2.17 8.29 -10.30
CA LEU A 71 -3.10 7.77 -9.28
C LEU A 71 -4.28 7.02 -9.90
N ASN A 72 -4.86 7.55 -10.97
CA ASN A 72 -5.95 6.89 -11.69
C ASN A 72 -5.55 5.55 -12.31
N LEU A 73 -4.27 5.41 -12.69
CA LEU A 73 -3.76 4.26 -13.41
C LEU A 73 -3.12 3.19 -12.51
N VAL A 74 -3.05 3.39 -11.19
CA VAL A 74 -2.43 2.40 -10.29
C VAL A 74 -3.08 1.03 -10.41
N ALA A 75 -4.40 0.93 -10.48
CA ALA A 75 -5.08 -0.35 -10.63
C ALA A 75 -4.87 -1.02 -12.00
N ALA A 76 -4.53 -0.23 -13.01
CA ALA A 76 -4.28 -0.66 -14.38
C ALA A 76 -2.80 -0.51 -14.80
N TRP A 77 -1.90 -0.54 -13.84
CA TRP A 77 -0.49 -0.23 -14.04
C TRP A 77 0.19 -1.09 -15.12
N ARG A 78 -0.27 -2.34 -15.31
CA ARG A 78 0.34 -3.26 -16.28
C ARG A 78 0.25 -2.75 -17.71
N GLU A 79 -0.85 -2.06 -18.03
CA GLU A 79 -1.08 -1.47 -19.36
C GLU A 79 -0.65 0.01 -19.44
N ALA A 80 -0.32 0.61 -18.29
CA ALA A 80 0.09 2.01 -18.23
C ALA A 80 1.56 2.18 -18.60
N THR A 81 1.90 3.35 -19.17
CA THR A 81 3.26 3.71 -19.58
C THR A 81 3.88 4.78 -18.68
N VAL A 82 3.22 5.14 -17.59
CA VAL A 82 3.60 6.26 -16.72
C VAL A 82 4.40 5.85 -15.48
N PHE A 83 4.66 4.57 -15.31
CA PHE A 83 5.42 4.03 -14.18
C PHE A 83 6.81 3.57 -14.62
N THR A 84 7.81 3.83 -13.78
CA THR A 84 9.17 3.34 -14.01
C THR A 84 9.25 1.82 -13.83
N ASP A 85 10.33 1.21 -14.32
CA ASP A 85 10.56 -0.23 -14.15
C ASP A 85 10.60 -0.63 -12.67
N ALA A 86 11.22 0.18 -11.82
CA ALA A 86 11.26 -0.06 -10.37
C ALA A 86 9.87 0.03 -9.73
N GLU A 87 9.06 1.02 -10.12
CA GLU A 87 7.67 1.14 -9.66
C GLU A 87 6.81 -0.03 -10.13
N ARG A 88 7.00 -0.47 -11.37
CA ARG A 88 6.29 -1.64 -11.92
C ARG A 88 6.65 -2.92 -11.16
N ALA A 89 7.93 -3.12 -10.83
CA ALA A 89 8.38 -4.24 -10.01
C ALA A 89 7.77 -4.20 -8.61
N ALA A 90 7.72 -3.01 -8.00
CA ALA A 90 7.09 -2.81 -6.69
C ALA A 90 5.57 -3.11 -6.72
N LEU A 91 4.88 -2.72 -7.78
CA LEU A 91 3.45 -2.99 -7.96
C LEU A 91 3.17 -4.48 -8.21
N GLU A 92 4.03 -5.16 -8.98
CA GLU A 92 3.95 -6.63 -9.16
C GLU A 92 4.09 -7.35 -7.82
N LEU A 93 5.13 -7.02 -7.07
CA LEU A 93 5.36 -7.61 -5.75
C LEU A 93 4.20 -7.31 -4.79
N THR A 94 3.65 -6.11 -4.84
CA THR A 94 2.48 -5.71 -4.05
C THR A 94 1.28 -6.60 -4.34
N GLU A 95 0.97 -6.83 -5.62
CA GLU A 95 -0.18 -7.67 -5.99
C GLU A 95 0.00 -9.11 -5.51
N GLN A 96 1.16 -9.70 -5.76
CA GLN A 96 1.43 -11.07 -5.35
C GLN A 96 1.44 -11.22 -3.82
N GLY A 97 2.11 -10.32 -3.11
CA GLY A 97 2.17 -10.35 -1.65
C GLY A 97 0.81 -10.11 -0.98
N THR A 98 -0.01 -9.23 -1.54
CA THR A 98 -1.34 -8.92 -1.00
C THR A 98 -2.33 -10.08 -1.23
N ARG A 99 -2.19 -10.80 -2.36
CA ARG A 99 -3.06 -11.93 -2.73
C ARG A 99 -2.57 -13.28 -2.24
N ILE A 100 -1.68 -13.30 -1.29
CA ILE A 100 -1.03 -14.53 -0.79
C ILE A 100 -2.05 -15.55 -0.25
N ALA A 101 -3.19 -15.11 0.26
CA ALA A 101 -4.24 -15.99 0.75
C ALA A 101 -4.82 -16.92 -0.33
N ASP A 102 -4.78 -16.47 -1.60
CA ASP A 102 -5.31 -17.21 -2.75
C ASP A 102 -4.20 -17.83 -3.61
N ALA A 103 -2.97 -17.78 -3.14
CA ALA A 103 -1.79 -18.24 -3.87
C ALA A 103 -0.85 -19.04 -2.94
N ALA A 104 -1.04 -20.34 -2.89
CA ALA A 104 -0.29 -21.24 -1.98
C ALA A 104 1.24 -21.15 -2.18
N GLY A 105 1.71 -20.79 -3.38
CA GLY A 105 3.13 -20.59 -3.67
C GLY A 105 3.68 -19.24 -3.20
N GLY A 106 2.82 -18.33 -2.79
CA GLY A 106 3.22 -16.97 -2.40
C GLY A 106 3.75 -16.13 -3.57
N VAL A 107 4.79 -15.36 -3.31
CA VAL A 107 5.45 -14.53 -4.31
C VAL A 107 6.31 -15.41 -5.21
N THR A 108 6.27 -15.20 -6.54
CA THR A 108 7.09 -15.94 -7.50
C THR A 108 8.54 -15.47 -7.49
N ASP A 109 9.46 -16.34 -7.93
CA ASP A 109 10.88 -16.00 -8.04
C ASP A 109 11.11 -14.85 -9.05
N GLU A 110 10.27 -14.75 -10.11
CA GLU A 110 10.37 -13.66 -11.10
C GLU A 110 9.97 -12.31 -10.53
N ALA A 111 9.04 -12.28 -9.57
CA ALA A 111 8.59 -11.03 -8.93
C ALA A 111 9.52 -10.61 -7.79
N TRP A 112 10.17 -11.57 -7.17
CA TRP A 112 11.12 -11.32 -6.08
C TRP A 112 12.45 -10.79 -6.61
#